data_afd957e5d9fba1f4cd54372b3f957cd7
#
_entry.id   afd957e5d9fba1f4cd54372b3f957cd7
#
_cell.length_a   1.000
_cell.length_b   1.000
_cell.length_c   1.000
_cell.angle_alpha   90.00
_cell.angle_beta   90.00
_cell.angle_gamma   90.00
#
_symmetry.space_group_name_H-M   'P 1'
#
loop_
_entity.id
_entity.type
_entity.pdbx_description
1 polymer ?
#
loop_
_entity_poly.entity_id
_entity_poly.type
_entity_poly.pdbx_seq_one_letter_code
_entity_poly.pdbx_strand_id
1 'polypeptide(L)'
;MSAYTKPLPQMTPEMRPFWETARRHQLVVQRCRSCATPRFPARDICSRCLSREAEWTPVVGRGVVFSWATMHQVYHPGFADEVPYAVLVVEMEEGPRLVGNLRDLAPAELALDLPVEVVLEPVAENVALTHFRPA
;
A
#
# COMPACT_ATOMS: atom_id res chain seq x y z
N MET A 1 1.72 -2.38 24.91
CA MET A 1 1.90 -1.99 23.50
C MET A 1 2.68 -0.70 23.42
N SER A 2 3.81 -0.69 22.76
CA SER A 2 4.59 0.54 22.61
C SER A 2 3.82 1.54 21.75
N ALA A 3 3.93 2.82 22.09
CA ALA A 3 3.27 3.87 21.32
C ALA A 3 3.87 3.96 19.92
N TYR A 4 3.02 4.06 18.91
CA TYR A 4 3.46 4.33 17.55
C TYR A 4 3.87 5.79 17.44
N THR A 5 5.12 6.03 17.05
CA THR A 5 5.74 7.36 17.11
C THR A 5 5.74 8.10 15.78
N LYS A 6 5.30 7.46 14.71
CA LYS A 6 5.22 8.06 13.38
C LYS A 6 3.83 8.66 13.12
N PRO A 7 3.69 9.58 12.16
CA PRO A 7 2.36 10.07 11.81
C PRO A 7 1.47 8.95 11.31
N LEU A 8 0.21 8.98 11.71
CA LEU A 8 -0.79 8.04 11.22
C LEU A 8 -1.44 8.59 9.94
N PRO A 9 -1.83 7.70 9.02
CA PRO A 9 -2.57 8.14 7.84
C PRO A 9 -3.93 8.72 8.22
N GLN A 10 -4.37 9.69 7.45
CA GLN A 10 -5.69 10.28 7.63
C GLN A 10 -6.73 9.39 6.97
N MET A 11 -7.73 8.99 7.75
CA MET A 11 -8.81 8.16 7.23
C MET A 11 -9.88 9.04 6.60
N THR A 12 -9.97 8.99 5.28
CA THR A 12 -11.05 9.65 4.55
C THR A 12 -12.22 8.70 4.38
N PRO A 13 -13.46 9.20 4.23
CA PRO A 13 -14.63 8.33 4.03
C PRO A 13 -14.47 7.42 2.80
N GLU A 14 -13.84 7.91 1.74
CA GLU A 14 -13.64 7.14 0.51
C GLU A 14 -12.74 5.93 0.71
N MET A 15 -11.77 6.04 1.62
CA MET A 15 -10.81 4.97 1.89
C MET A 15 -11.18 4.10 3.09
N ARG A 16 -12.29 4.38 3.75
CA ARG A 16 -12.71 3.62 4.94
C ARG A 16 -12.77 2.12 4.70
N PRO A 17 -13.37 1.61 3.63
CA PRO A 17 -13.41 0.15 3.41
C PRO A 17 -12.02 -0.48 3.31
N PHE A 18 -11.06 0.22 2.71
CA PHE A 18 -9.67 -0.23 2.63
C PHE A 18 -9.08 -0.45 4.02
N TRP A 19 -9.21 0.55 4.91
CA TRP A 19 -8.66 0.46 6.26
C TRP A 19 -9.36 -0.59 7.13
N GLU A 20 -10.68 -0.71 7.00
CA GLU A 20 -11.45 -1.70 7.75
C GLU A 20 -11.07 -3.14 7.38
N THR A 21 -10.84 -3.41 6.11
CA THR A 21 -10.42 -4.74 5.66
C THR A 21 -8.94 -5.02 5.96
N ALA A 22 -8.08 -4.01 5.88
CA ALA A 22 -6.68 -4.15 6.23
C ALA A 22 -6.49 -4.60 7.69
N ARG A 23 -7.32 -4.13 8.59
CA ARG A 23 -7.35 -4.58 10.00
C ARG A 23 -7.63 -6.07 10.13
N ARG A 24 -8.33 -6.65 9.17
CA ARG A 24 -8.67 -8.07 9.13
C ARG A 24 -7.69 -8.87 8.28
N HIS A 25 -6.51 -8.27 8.01
CA HIS A 25 -5.46 -8.88 7.19
C HIS A 25 -5.91 -9.18 5.76
N GLN A 26 -6.79 -8.34 5.21
CA GLN A 26 -7.21 -8.45 3.82
C GLN A 26 -6.97 -7.14 3.08
N LEU A 27 -6.33 -7.23 1.92
CA LEU A 27 -6.11 -6.11 1.03
C LEU A 27 -7.22 -6.05 -0.02
N VAL A 28 -7.81 -4.87 -0.18
CA VAL A 28 -8.83 -4.62 -1.21
C VAL A 28 -8.46 -3.40 -2.02
N VAL A 29 -8.91 -3.37 -3.27
CA VAL A 29 -8.80 -2.20 -4.15
C VAL A 29 -10.18 -1.92 -4.74
N GLN A 30 -10.39 -0.70 -5.25
CA GLN A 30 -11.61 -0.40 -5.98
C GLN A 30 -11.61 -1.05 -7.35
N ARG A 31 -12.78 -1.46 -7.80
CA ARG A 31 -12.98 -1.98 -9.15
C ARG A 31 -14.21 -1.30 -9.75
N CYS A 32 -14.06 -0.77 -10.94
CA CYS A 32 -15.19 -0.18 -11.66
C CYS A 32 -16.23 -1.24 -12.00
N ARG A 33 -17.50 -0.99 -11.65
CA ARG A 33 -18.58 -1.93 -11.97
C ARG A 33 -18.94 -1.93 -13.45
N SER A 34 -18.64 -0.85 -14.16
CA SER A 34 -19.00 -0.72 -15.57
C SER A 34 -17.98 -1.34 -16.51
N CYS A 35 -16.68 -1.12 -16.30
CA CYS A 35 -15.62 -1.63 -17.17
C CYS A 35 -14.67 -2.63 -16.50
N ALA A 36 -14.88 -2.92 -15.23
CA ALA A 36 -14.10 -3.88 -14.44
C ALA A 36 -12.63 -3.47 -14.19
N THR A 37 -12.24 -2.24 -14.53
CA THR A 37 -10.87 -1.77 -14.29
C THR A 37 -10.64 -1.57 -12.80
N PRO A 38 -9.61 -2.23 -12.22
CA PRO A 38 -9.22 -1.98 -10.83
C PRO A 38 -8.45 -0.68 -10.71
N ARG A 39 -8.55 -0.04 -9.55
CA ARG A 39 -7.83 1.20 -9.26
C ARG A 39 -7.49 1.34 -7.79
N PHE A 40 -6.42 2.06 -7.52
CA PHE A 40 -6.00 2.44 -6.18
C PHE A 40 -5.21 3.75 -6.25
N PRO A 41 -5.40 4.70 -5.32
CA PRO A 41 -6.41 4.72 -4.26
C PRO A 41 -7.83 4.95 -4.77
N ALA A 42 -8.79 5.02 -3.85
CA ALA A 42 -10.19 5.27 -4.19
C ALA A 42 -10.35 6.59 -4.95
N ARG A 43 -11.20 6.56 -5.97
CA ARG A 43 -11.58 7.73 -6.78
C ARG A 43 -13.07 7.69 -7.04
N ASP A 44 -13.66 8.87 -7.20
CA ASP A 44 -15.10 8.97 -7.47
C ASP A 44 -15.48 8.56 -8.89
N ILE A 45 -14.55 8.67 -9.81
CA ILE A 45 -14.80 8.45 -11.24
C ILE A 45 -13.72 7.54 -11.79
N CYS A 46 -14.14 6.55 -12.59
CA CYS A 46 -13.22 5.68 -13.30
C CYS A 46 -12.44 6.49 -14.36
N SER A 47 -11.13 6.39 -14.36
CA SER A 47 -10.28 7.07 -15.33
C SER A 47 -10.43 6.52 -16.76
N ARG A 48 -10.97 5.32 -16.88
CA ARG A 48 -11.10 4.66 -18.18
C ARG A 48 -12.46 4.87 -18.84
N CYS A 49 -13.56 4.74 -18.08
CA CYS A 49 -14.90 4.82 -18.66
C CYS A 49 -15.77 5.92 -18.05
N LEU A 50 -15.25 6.67 -17.08
CA LEU A 50 -15.93 7.80 -16.41
C LEU A 50 -17.15 7.38 -15.57
N SER A 51 -17.36 6.10 -15.32
CA SER A 51 -18.43 5.64 -14.44
C SER A 51 -18.14 6.02 -12.99
N ARG A 52 -19.21 6.30 -12.24
CA ARG A 52 -19.13 6.56 -10.79
C ARG A 52 -19.39 5.29 -9.95
N GLU A 53 -19.69 4.18 -10.59
CA GLU A 53 -20.02 2.95 -9.90
C GLU A 53 -18.77 2.10 -9.68
N ALA A 54 -18.52 1.77 -8.41
CA ALA A 54 -17.36 0.98 -8.04
C ALA A 54 -17.69 0.05 -6.88
N GLU A 55 -16.90 -1.02 -6.76
CA GLU A 55 -16.95 -1.93 -5.63
C GLU A 55 -15.54 -2.16 -5.12
N TRP A 56 -15.44 -2.56 -3.84
CA TRP A 56 -14.18 -2.96 -3.26
C TRP A 56 -13.98 -4.45 -3.46
N THR A 57 -12.83 -4.82 -4.02
CA THR A 57 -12.54 -6.20 -4.44
C THR A 57 -11.27 -6.68 -3.79
N PRO A 58 -11.26 -7.88 -3.18
CA PRO A 58 -10.03 -8.46 -2.64
C PRO A 58 -8.98 -8.67 -3.73
N VAL A 59 -7.72 -8.46 -3.35
CA VAL A 59 -6.58 -8.78 -4.20
C VAL A 59 -5.67 -9.76 -3.48
N VAL A 60 -4.87 -10.49 -4.24
CA VAL A 60 -4.06 -11.58 -3.70
C VAL A 60 -2.88 -11.08 -2.85
N GLY A 61 -2.52 -9.81 -3.00
CA GLY A 61 -1.43 -9.22 -2.22
C GLY A 61 -0.05 -9.52 -2.77
N ARG A 62 0.08 -9.83 -4.04
CA ARG A 62 1.35 -10.07 -4.72
C ARG A 62 1.55 -9.13 -5.87
N GLY A 63 2.80 -8.78 -6.10
CA GLY A 63 3.16 -7.92 -7.22
C GLY A 63 4.66 -7.94 -7.45
N VAL A 64 5.11 -6.99 -8.26
CA VAL A 64 6.53 -6.81 -8.56
C VAL A 64 6.93 -5.36 -8.31
N VAL A 65 8.18 -5.16 -7.94
CA VAL A 65 8.72 -3.81 -7.74
C VAL A 65 8.75 -3.09 -9.07
N PHE A 66 7.98 -2.01 -9.17
CA PHE A 66 7.97 -1.15 -10.35
C PHE A 66 9.00 -0.04 -10.25
N SER A 67 9.14 0.55 -9.04
CA SER A 67 10.05 1.66 -8.79
C SER A 67 10.27 1.78 -7.28
N TRP A 68 11.30 2.49 -6.87
CA TRP A 68 11.52 2.79 -5.45
C TRP A 68 12.35 4.04 -5.25
N ALA A 69 12.31 4.57 -4.04
CA ALA A 69 13.20 5.62 -3.57
C ALA A 69 13.78 5.21 -2.22
N THR A 70 15.06 5.47 -2.00
CA THR A 70 15.70 5.24 -0.71
C THR A 70 15.76 6.57 0.03
N MET A 71 15.19 6.59 1.23
CA MET A 71 15.07 7.78 2.05
C MET A 71 16.22 7.82 3.05
N HIS A 72 17.10 8.81 2.91
CA HIS A 72 18.25 9.00 3.79
C HIS A 72 18.00 10.09 4.83
N GLN A 73 17.11 11.03 4.54
CA GLN A 73 16.80 12.14 5.42
C GLN A 73 15.70 11.78 6.40
N VAL A 74 15.88 12.23 7.64
CA VAL A 74 14.86 12.07 8.67
C VAL A 74 13.85 13.23 8.56
N TYR A 75 12.71 12.97 7.92
CA TYR A 75 11.65 13.97 7.76
C TYR A 75 10.74 14.08 8.97
N HIS A 76 10.74 13.07 9.82
CA HIS A 76 9.96 13.04 11.06
C HIS A 76 10.76 12.25 12.10
N PRO A 77 10.80 12.71 13.37
CA PRO A 77 11.61 12.04 14.41
C PRO A 77 11.33 10.55 14.58
N GLY A 78 10.10 10.10 14.29
CA GLY A 78 9.73 8.69 14.38
C GLY A 78 10.45 7.80 13.38
N PHE A 79 11.10 8.34 12.34
CA PHE A 79 11.88 7.60 11.36
C PHE A 79 13.38 7.62 11.61
N ALA A 80 13.84 8.26 12.69
CA ALA A 80 15.28 8.46 12.95
C ALA A 80 16.06 7.14 12.98
N ASP A 81 15.48 6.08 13.53
CA ASP A 81 16.14 4.77 13.62
C ASP A 81 15.95 3.88 12.39
N GLU A 82 15.19 4.35 11.40
CA GLU A 82 14.85 3.54 10.22
C GLU A 82 15.60 3.96 8.96
N VAL A 83 16.14 5.19 8.92
CA VAL A 83 16.89 5.65 7.73
C VAL A 83 18.23 4.91 7.61
N PRO A 84 18.70 4.56 6.39
CA PRO A 84 17.96 4.66 5.14
C PRO A 84 16.89 3.57 5.03
N TYR A 85 15.72 3.93 4.53
CA TYR A 85 14.66 2.98 4.24
C TYR A 85 14.14 3.17 2.82
N ALA A 86 13.57 2.11 2.24
CA ALA A 86 13.05 2.17 0.87
C ALA A 86 11.53 2.26 0.86
N VAL A 87 11.03 3.18 0.03
CA VAL A 87 9.62 3.28 -0.30
C VAL A 87 9.44 2.72 -1.70
N LEU A 88 8.59 1.71 -1.83
CA LEU A 88 8.37 0.99 -3.07
C LEU A 88 7.08 1.44 -3.74
N VAL A 89 7.11 1.48 -5.07
CA VAL A 89 5.90 1.41 -5.89
C VAL A 89 5.83 0.00 -6.44
N VAL A 90 4.78 -0.73 -6.09
CA VAL A 90 4.60 -2.13 -6.47
C VAL A 90 3.43 -2.23 -7.45
N GLU A 91 3.66 -2.87 -8.59
CA GLU A 91 2.61 -3.20 -9.52
C GLU A 91 1.99 -4.53 -9.12
N MET A 92 0.74 -4.49 -8.68
CA MET A 92 0.04 -5.67 -8.21
C MET A 92 -0.38 -6.57 -9.37
N GLU A 93 -0.55 -7.87 -9.11
CA GLU A 93 -0.99 -8.82 -10.13
C GLU A 93 -2.29 -8.39 -10.81
N GLU A 94 -3.18 -7.73 -10.09
CA GLU A 94 -4.44 -7.24 -10.61
C GLU A 94 -4.34 -5.93 -11.39
N GLY A 95 -3.17 -5.28 -11.39
CA GLY A 95 -2.89 -4.10 -12.17
C GLY A 95 -2.61 -2.81 -11.41
N PRO A 96 -3.31 -2.47 -10.33
CA PRO A 96 -3.06 -1.21 -9.61
C PRO A 96 -1.66 -1.16 -9.00
N ARG A 97 -1.14 0.06 -8.85
CA ARG A 97 0.13 0.28 -8.18
C ARG A 97 -0.11 0.78 -6.77
N LEU A 98 0.54 0.13 -5.81
CA LEU A 98 0.47 0.48 -4.40
C LEU A 98 1.84 0.94 -3.91
N VAL A 99 1.82 1.79 -2.89
CA VAL A 99 3.03 2.31 -2.24
C VAL A 99 3.15 1.70 -0.85
N GLY A 100 4.35 1.30 -0.48
CA GLY A 100 4.64 0.78 0.85
C GLY A 100 6.12 0.70 1.10
N ASN A 101 6.49 0.49 2.37
CA ASN A 101 7.90 0.34 2.72
C ASN A 101 8.37 -1.09 2.52
N LEU A 102 9.65 -1.22 2.23
CA LEU A 102 10.31 -2.52 2.13
C LEU A 102 10.51 -3.13 3.51
N ARG A 103 10.25 -4.43 3.63
CA ARG A 103 10.54 -5.25 4.81
C ARG A 103 11.39 -6.46 4.41
N ASP A 104 12.19 -6.94 5.34
CA ASP A 104 12.94 -8.20 5.23
C ASP A 104 13.95 -8.26 4.07
N LEU A 105 14.39 -7.11 3.58
CA LEU A 105 15.42 -7.01 2.54
C LEU A 105 16.13 -5.67 2.68
N ALA A 106 17.44 -5.64 2.45
CA ALA A 106 18.17 -4.39 2.44
C ALA A 106 17.87 -3.59 1.17
N PRO A 107 17.74 -2.24 1.25
CA PRO A 107 17.47 -1.43 0.07
C PRO A 107 18.46 -1.65 -1.08
N ALA A 108 19.73 -1.95 -0.78
CA ALA A 108 20.75 -2.21 -1.79
C ALA A 108 20.49 -3.48 -2.61
N GLU A 109 19.62 -4.37 -2.14
CA GLU A 109 19.30 -5.62 -2.81
C GLU A 109 18.04 -5.51 -3.69
N LEU A 110 17.42 -4.33 -3.75
CA LEU A 110 16.25 -4.10 -4.61
C LEU A 110 16.62 -4.16 -6.09
N ALA A 111 15.69 -4.68 -6.87
CA ALA A 111 15.78 -4.72 -8.32
C ALA A 111 14.41 -4.52 -8.93
N LEU A 112 14.36 -4.00 -10.14
CA LEU A 112 13.12 -3.94 -10.91
C LEU A 112 12.56 -5.35 -11.11
N ASP A 113 11.24 -5.45 -11.07
CA ASP A 113 10.51 -6.70 -11.24
C ASP A 113 10.74 -7.76 -10.15
N LEU A 114 11.38 -7.37 -9.04
CA LEU A 114 11.50 -8.26 -7.89
C LEU A 114 10.11 -8.66 -7.40
N PRO A 115 9.81 -9.97 -7.30
CA PRO A 115 8.54 -10.40 -6.74
C PRO A 115 8.44 -10.07 -5.25
N VAL A 116 7.31 -9.48 -4.86
CA VAL A 116 7.05 -9.10 -3.47
C VAL A 116 5.63 -9.48 -3.08
N GLU A 117 5.40 -9.58 -1.78
CA GLU A 117 4.07 -9.78 -1.22
C GLU A 117 3.78 -8.72 -0.16
N VAL A 118 2.50 -8.45 0.03
CA VAL A 118 2.02 -7.47 1.00
C VAL A 118 2.18 -7.99 2.42
N VAL A 119 2.64 -7.11 3.30
CA VAL A 119 2.58 -7.30 4.75
C VAL A 119 1.68 -6.21 5.30
N LEU A 120 0.58 -6.59 5.93
CA LEU A 120 -0.30 -5.65 6.60
C LEU A 120 0.13 -5.56 8.06
N GLU A 121 0.70 -4.43 8.45
CA GLU A 121 1.28 -4.22 9.78
C GLU A 121 0.36 -3.36 10.63
N PRO A 122 -0.28 -3.94 11.67
CA PRO A 122 -1.09 -3.15 12.59
C PRO A 122 -0.20 -2.19 13.40
N VAL A 123 -0.54 -0.91 13.38
CA VAL A 123 0.22 0.14 14.09
C VAL A 123 -0.64 0.91 15.08
N ALA A 124 -1.96 0.84 14.94
CA ALA A 124 -2.93 1.46 15.83
C ALA A 124 -4.24 0.67 15.75
N GLU A 125 -5.19 0.98 16.62
CA GLU A 125 -6.46 0.26 16.70
C GLU A 125 -7.19 0.16 15.35
N ASN A 126 -7.15 1.24 14.57
CA ASN A 126 -7.88 1.33 13.30
C ASN A 126 -6.97 1.37 12.08
N VAL A 127 -5.68 1.13 12.23
CA VAL A 127 -4.71 1.29 11.16
C VAL A 127 -3.81 0.07 11.04
N ALA A 128 -3.81 -0.55 9.87
CA ALA A 128 -2.78 -1.50 9.45
C ALA A 128 -2.13 -0.93 8.20
N LEU A 129 -0.82 -0.73 8.25
CA LEU A 129 -0.06 -0.17 7.14
C LEU A 129 0.29 -1.25 6.12
N THR A 130 0.31 -0.86 4.85
CA THR A 130 0.72 -1.74 3.76
C THR A 130 2.23 -1.63 3.56
N HIS A 131 2.91 -2.74 3.74
CA HIS A 131 4.33 -2.87 3.43
C HIS A 131 4.54 -4.05 2.49
N PHE A 132 5.76 -4.22 2.01
CA PHE A 132 6.10 -5.29 1.08
C PHE A 132 7.36 -6.00 1.52
N ARG A 133 7.41 -7.30 1.31
CA ARG A 133 8.60 -8.13 1.52
C ARG A 133 8.81 -9.04 0.31
N PRO A 134 10.02 -9.59 0.11
CA PRO A 134 10.24 -10.56 -0.97
C PRO A 134 9.26 -11.72 -0.86
N ALA A 135 8.72 -12.09 -1.98
CA ALA A 135 7.78 -13.20 -2.05
C ALA A 135 8.50 -14.56 -1.96
#